data_6f3061259d797204e4be9014bdffc415
#
_entry.id   6f3061259d797204e4be9014bdffc415
#
_cell.length_a   1.000
_cell.length_b   1.000
_cell.length_c   1.000
_cell.angle_alpha   90.00
_cell.angle_beta   90.00
_cell.angle_gamma   90.00
#
_symmetry.space_group_name_H-M   'P 1'
#
loop_
_entity.id
_entity.type
_entity.pdbx_description
1 polymer ?
#
loop_
_entity_poly.entity_id
_entity_poly.type
_entity_poly.pdbx_seq_one_letter_code
_entity_poly.pdbx_strand_id
1 'polypeptide(L)'
;MNLIDIASWQSGIDLNYLFRNNNLDGVIAKATQGTGYVNPEFAAWMKWLTENGKPFGMYHYCDGGDAEAEAVHFYNTVRPYIGKGIPVADYEGEALQKGTVWLGKFLEKFRALSGVRCMIYCSLSVIFEQNFRALTDYPLWIAQYADMVTVYGFVEKPWQRGSVSPFSKYWMHQYTSCGRLNGWGGHLDFDKFYGTVEDWNALAKGDTPDVQPTPTPAPIPATPYKPADPDIVLRTLKNEFGIGTERIMNLREAGYDPDSVQKKINQVYLIASNVKKDIGNEMPYLNSILWIARAI
;
A
#
# COMPACT_ATOMS: atom_id res chain seq x y z
N MET A 1 -3.57 9.67 13.43
CA MET A 1 -3.44 10.97 12.72
C MET A 1 -4.09 10.85 11.36
N ASN A 2 -4.74 11.90 10.88
CA ASN A 2 -5.30 11.99 9.53
C ASN A 2 -4.30 12.67 8.60
N LEU A 3 -3.98 12.04 7.49
CA LEU A 3 -3.00 12.54 6.54
C LEU A 3 -3.55 12.51 5.12
N ILE A 4 -2.87 13.21 4.24
CA ILE A 4 -3.01 13.09 2.79
C ILE A 4 -1.65 12.80 2.20
N ASP A 5 -1.61 12.03 1.12
CA ASP A 5 -0.43 12.00 0.28
C ASP A 5 -0.67 12.77 -1.02
N ILE A 6 0.38 13.46 -1.49
CA ILE A 6 0.31 14.39 -2.61
C ILE A 6 1.50 14.27 -3.55
N ALA A 7 1.23 14.51 -4.81
CA ALA A 7 2.22 14.59 -5.89
C ALA A 7 2.01 15.86 -6.72
N SER A 8 2.73 15.99 -7.82
CA SER A 8 2.56 17.13 -8.76
C SER A 8 1.14 17.31 -9.28
N TRP A 9 0.29 16.28 -9.19
CA TRP A 9 -1.15 16.38 -9.50
C TRP A 9 -1.89 17.35 -8.60
N GLN A 10 -1.38 17.61 -7.39
CA GLN A 10 -1.90 18.56 -6.42
C GLN A 10 -1.16 19.90 -6.46
N SER A 11 -0.51 20.24 -7.60
CA SER A 11 0.10 21.57 -7.78
C SER A 11 -0.90 22.69 -7.52
N GLY A 12 -0.48 23.68 -6.75
CA GLY A 12 -1.33 24.79 -6.32
C GLY A 12 -2.20 24.52 -5.09
N ILE A 13 -2.04 23.37 -4.44
CA ILE A 13 -2.74 23.07 -3.17
C ILE A 13 -2.33 24.06 -2.08
N ASP A 14 -3.28 24.68 -1.40
CA ASP A 14 -3.04 25.58 -0.27
C ASP A 14 -3.00 24.77 1.04
N LEU A 15 -1.81 24.36 1.44
CA LEU A 15 -1.63 23.61 2.69
C LEU A 15 -2.09 24.42 3.93
N ASN A 16 -1.86 25.74 3.95
CA ASN A 16 -2.28 26.57 5.07
C ASN A 16 -3.83 26.57 5.21
N TYR A 17 -4.54 26.66 4.10
CA TYR A 17 -6.00 26.56 4.11
C TYR A 17 -6.47 25.17 4.57
N LEU A 18 -5.85 24.11 4.04
CA LEU A 18 -6.24 22.72 4.37
C LEU A 18 -6.06 22.42 5.86
N PHE A 19 -4.92 22.77 6.45
CA PHE A 19 -4.67 22.55 7.88
C PHE A 19 -5.57 23.36 8.81
N ARG A 20 -6.04 24.52 8.36
CA ARG A 20 -6.94 25.38 9.16
C ARG A 20 -8.40 24.96 9.10
N ASN A 21 -8.83 24.36 8.00
CA ASN A 21 -10.25 24.16 7.70
C ASN A 21 -10.65 22.68 7.65
N ASN A 22 -9.70 21.76 7.90
CA ASN A 22 -9.95 20.32 7.92
C ASN A 22 -9.19 19.70 9.10
N ASN A 23 -9.59 18.51 9.52
CA ASN A 23 -8.88 17.76 10.57
C ASN A 23 -7.64 17.06 9.99
N LEU A 24 -6.77 17.80 9.32
CA LEU A 24 -5.54 17.33 8.72
C LEU A 24 -4.39 17.45 9.73
N ASP A 25 -3.69 16.36 9.99
CA ASP A 25 -2.58 16.31 10.96
C ASP A 25 -1.22 16.33 10.27
N GLY A 26 -1.09 15.83 9.04
CA GLY A 26 0.19 15.78 8.34
C GLY A 26 0.03 15.49 6.83
N VAL A 27 1.16 15.54 6.11
CA VAL A 27 1.22 15.36 4.65
C VAL A 27 2.38 14.45 4.27
N ILE A 28 2.16 13.54 3.33
CA ILE A 28 3.24 12.74 2.71
C ILE A 28 3.39 13.22 1.27
N ALA A 29 4.56 13.78 0.91
CA ALA A 29 4.77 14.39 -0.39
C ALA A 29 5.70 13.57 -1.27
N LYS A 30 5.33 13.38 -2.56
CA LYS A 30 6.23 12.82 -3.56
C LYS A 30 7.49 13.69 -3.63
N ALA A 31 8.65 13.08 -3.41
CA ALA A 31 9.93 13.74 -3.57
C ALA A 31 10.54 13.43 -4.93
N THR A 32 10.62 12.14 -5.25
CA THR A 32 11.34 11.65 -6.43
C THR A 32 10.66 10.45 -7.07
N GLN A 33 11.13 10.11 -8.28
CA GLN A 33 10.79 8.87 -8.98
C GLN A 33 11.98 8.43 -9.82
N GLY A 34 12.27 7.13 -9.84
CA GLY A 34 13.39 6.58 -10.58
C GLY A 34 14.71 7.28 -10.25
N THR A 35 15.58 7.47 -11.22
CA THR A 35 16.89 8.11 -11.02
C THR A 35 16.96 9.56 -11.49
N GLY A 36 15.90 10.13 -12.06
CA GLY A 36 15.96 11.44 -12.72
C GLY A 36 14.84 12.42 -12.38
N TYR A 37 13.72 11.96 -11.84
CA TYR A 37 12.60 12.86 -11.55
C TYR A 37 12.65 13.39 -10.11
N VAL A 38 12.55 14.69 -9.97
CA VAL A 38 12.27 15.39 -8.69
C VAL A 38 10.96 16.14 -8.85
N ASN A 39 10.04 15.95 -7.89
CA ASN A 39 8.76 16.65 -7.90
C ASN A 39 8.98 18.18 -7.77
N PRO A 40 8.53 18.98 -8.73
CA PRO A 40 8.77 20.44 -8.73
C PRO A 40 8.15 21.15 -7.52
N GLU A 41 7.08 20.62 -6.94
CA GLU A 41 6.39 21.21 -5.79
C GLU A 41 7.05 20.82 -4.45
N PHE A 42 7.89 19.80 -4.43
CA PHE A 42 8.42 19.19 -3.22
C PHE A 42 9.11 20.19 -2.31
N ALA A 43 10.01 21.00 -2.86
CA ALA A 43 10.78 21.96 -2.05
C ALA A 43 9.90 23.01 -1.36
N ALA A 44 8.86 23.49 -2.06
CA ALA A 44 7.92 24.47 -1.52
C ALA A 44 7.06 23.86 -0.39
N TRP A 45 6.55 22.65 -0.59
CA TRP A 45 5.78 21.95 0.44
C TRP A 45 6.61 21.63 1.68
N MET A 46 7.82 21.11 1.51
CA MET A 46 8.71 20.80 2.63
C MET A 46 9.11 22.03 3.42
N LYS A 47 9.36 23.15 2.74
CA LYS A 47 9.62 24.43 3.38
C LYS A 47 8.44 24.82 4.27
N TRP A 48 7.22 24.84 3.70
CA TRP A 48 6.03 25.24 4.44
C TRP A 48 5.75 24.30 5.63
N LEU A 49 5.81 22.98 5.44
CA LEU A 49 5.56 21.99 6.50
C LEU A 49 6.56 22.12 7.65
N THR A 50 7.84 22.31 7.32
CA THR A 50 8.90 22.50 8.32
C THR A 50 8.72 23.80 9.11
N GLU A 51 8.46 24.93 8.44
CA GLU A 51 8.28 26.24 9.06
C GLU A 51 7.04 26.28 9.95
N ASN A 52 6.02 25.49 9.64
CA ASN A 52 4.77 25.42 10.43
C ASN A 52 4.74 24.25 11.42
N GLY A 53 5.85 23.51 11.58
CA GLY A 53 5.97 22.40 12.53
C GLY A 53 4.96 21.28 12.31
N LYS A 54 4.58 21.01 11.04
CA LYS A 54 3.61 19.99 10.71
C LYS A 54 4.29 18.64 10.45
N PRO A 55 3.75 17.53 10.95
CA PRO A 55 4.20 16.19 10.58
C PRO A 55 4.21 15.99 9.07
N PHE A 56 5.30 15.43 8.55
CA PHE A 56 5.40 15.14 7.12
C PHE A 56 6.16 13.84 6.83
N GLY A 57 5.83 13.24 5.70
CA GLY A 57 6.58 12.18 5.07
C GLY A 57 7.05 12.59 3.67
N MET A 58 7.99 11.84 3.13
CA MET A 58 8.55 12.05 1.81
C MET A 58 8.61 10.71 1.10
N TYR A 59 8.05 10.60 -0.09
CA TYR A 59 8.07 9.32 -0.79
C TYR A 59 8.85 9.36 -2.10
N HIS A 60 9.45 8.22 -2.39
CA HIS A 60 10.07 7.89 -3.66
C HIS A 60 9.22 6.86 -4.38
N TYR A 61 8.74 7.19 -5.58
CA TYR A 61 8.08 6.23 -6.44
C TYR A 61 9.13 5.33 -7.10
N CYS A 62 9.10 4.04 -6.79
CA CYS A 62 10.04 3.06 -7.28
C CYS A 62 9.74 2.72 -8.76
N ASP A 63 10.67 3.01 -9.66
CA ASP A 63 10.51 2.72 -11.09
C ASP A 63 10.98 1.31 -11.48
N GLY A 64 11.75 0.65 -10.60
CA GLY A 64 12.29 -0.68 -10.86
C GLY A 64 13.54 -0.68 -11.76
N GLY A 65 14.25 0.43 -11.83
CA GLY A 65 15.57 0.54 -12.45
C GLY A 65 16.68 -0.06 -11.57
N ASP A 66 17.82 0.63 -11.45
CA ASP A 66 18.85 0.25 -10.49
C ASP A 66 18.45 0.69 -9.08
N ALA A 67 18.20 -0.27 -8.19
CA ALA A 67 17.68 -0.03 -6.85
C ALA A 67 18.57 0.89 -6.01
N GLU A 68 19.89 0.72 -6.09
CA GLU A 68 20.82 1.53 -5.32
C GLU A 68 20.92 2.96 -5.89
N ALA A 69 20.88 3.10 -7.21
CA ALA A 69 20.88 4.42 -7.86
C ALA A 69 19.58 5.19 -7.54
N GLU A 70 18.41 4.53 -7.54
CA GLU A 70 17.15 5.13 -7.12
C GLU A 70 17.20 5.57 -5.65
N ALA A 71 17.77 4.75 -4.75
CA ALA A 71 17.95 5.09 -3.34
C ALA A 71 18.90 6.29 -3.13
N VAL A 72 19.98 6.38 -3.92
CA VAL A 72 20.91 7.52 -3.89
C VAL A 72 20.20 8.79 -4.39
N HIS A 73 19.43 8.71 -5.46
CA HIS A 73 18.66 9.84 -5.99
C HIS A 73 17.65 10.37 -4.95
N PHE A 74 16.90 9.46 -4.33
CA PHE A 74 15.99 9.80 -3.26
C PHE A 74 16.70 10.46 -2.09
N TYR A 75 17.74 9.82 -1.55
CA TYR A 75 18.52 10.36 -0.42
C TYR A 75 19.06 11.76 -0.71
N ASN A 76 19.66 12.00 -1.86
CA ASN A 76 20.22 13.31 -2.21
C ASN A 76 19.16 14.42 -2.18
N THR A 77 17.93 14.09 -2.56
CA THR A 77 16.82 15.05 -2.55
C THR A 77 16.28 15.31 -1.13
N VAL A 78 16.13 14.24 -0.33
CA VAL A 78 15.46 14.35 0.98
C VAL A 78 16.41 14.54 2.16
N ARG A 79 17.73 14.49 1.97
CA ARG A 79 18.73 14.56 3.05
C ARG A 79 18.56 15.74 4.03
N PRO A 80 18.08 16.95 3.64
CA PRO A 80 17.87 18.06 4.58
C PRO A 80 16.73 17.80 5.59
N TYR A 81 15.91 16.81 5.31
CA TYR A 81 14.70 16.48 6.06
C TYR A 81 14.81 15.14 6.80
N ILE A 82 15.95 14.43 6.67
CA ILE A 82 16.22 13.18 7.40
C ILE A 82 16.18 13.46 8.91
N GLY A 83 15.49 12.60 9.65
CA GLY A 83 15.24 12.76 11.09
C GLY A 83 14.11 13.73 11.44
N LYS A 84 13.48 14.37 10.46
CA LYS A 84 12.35 15.30 10.63
C LYS A 84 11.04 14.76 10.04
N GLY A 85 11.12 14.03 8.95
CA GLY A 85 9.98 13.41 8.29
C GLY A 85 10.26 11.94 7.97
N ILE A 86 9.20 11.15 7.81
CA ILE A 86 9.29 9.72 7.50
C ILE A 86 9.62 9.54 6.01
N PRO A 87 10.77 8.91 5.67
CA PRO A 87 11.03 8.52 4.29
C PRO A 87 10.23 7.28 3.91
N VAL A 88 9.70 7.25 2.69
CA VAL A 88 8.84 6.17 2.19
C VAL A 88 9.34 5.65 0.85
N ALA A 89 9.42 4.33 0.73
CA ALA A 89 9.58 3.63 -0.53
C ALA A 89 8.18 3.24 -1.04
N ASP A 90 7.72 3.91 -2.08
CA ASP A 90 6.45 3.65 -2.75
C ASP A 90 6.67 2.54 -3.78
N TYR A 91 6.37 1.30 -3.32
CA TYR A 91 6.64 0.06 -4.05
C TYR A 91 5.40 -0.44 -4.76
N GLU A 92 5.23 0.02 -5.99
CA GLU A 92 4.11 -0.34 -6.87
C GLU A 92 4.52 -0.33 -8.35
N GLY A 93 3.57 -0.49 -9.26
CA GLY A 93 3.80 -0.38 -10.70
C GLY A 93 4.86 -1.35 -11.23
N GLU A 94 5.78 -0.83 -12.05
CA GLU A 94 6.82 -1.62 -12.71
C GLU A 94 7.85 -2.21 -11.74
N ALA A 95 8.06 -1.58 -10.58
CA ALA A 95 8.97 -2.09 -9.56
C ALA A 95 8.54 -3.45 -9.00
N LEU A 96 7.25 -3.76 -9.00
CA LEU A 96 6.72 -5.06 -8.56
C LEU A 96 7.29 -6.23 -9.35
N GLN A 97 7.60 -6.02 -10.63
CA GLN A 97 8.19 -7.05 -11.50
C GLN A 97 9.62 -7.42 -11.08
N LYS A 98 10.29 -6.56 -10.31
CA LYS A 98 11.65 -6.80 -9.79
C LYS A 98 11.66 -7.58 -8.48
N GLY A 99 10.51 -7.67 -7.81
CA GLY A 99 10.32 -8.41 -6.57
C GLY A 99 10.97 -7.76 -5.34
N THR A 100 10.71 -8.36 -4.18
CA THR A 100 11.15 -7.83 -2.87
C THR A 100 12.68 -7.82 -2.68
N VAL A 101 13.43 -8.59 -3.47
CA VAL A 101 14.91 -8.53 -3.45
C VAL A 101 15.40 -7.17 -3.95
N TRP A 102 14.78 -6.64 -5.00
CA TRP A 102 15.05 -5.30 -5.51
C TRP A 102 14.72 -4.24 -4.45
N LEU A 103 13.52 -4.35 -3.85
CA LEU A 103 13.10 -3.45 -2.78
C LEU A 103 14.08 -3.49 -1.60
N GLY A 104 14.54 -4.68 -1.20
CA GLY A 104 15.54 -4.84 -0.14
C GLY A 104 16.83 -4.07 -0.42
N LYS A 105 17.36 -4.13 -1.66
CA LYS A 105 18.55 -3.37 -2.06
C LYS A 105 18.33 -1.85 -1.95
N PHE A 106 17.18 -1.37 -2.40
CA PHE A 106 16.81 0.04 -2.26
C PHE A 106 16.79 0.48 -0.79
N LEU A 107 16.09 -0.27 0.05
CA LEU A 107 15.92 0.02 1.47
C LEU A 107 17.24 -0.01 2.25
N GLU A 108 18.08 -1.02 2.00
CA GLU A 108 19.40 -1.16 2.61
C GLU A 108 20.33 -0.02 2.20
N LYS A 109 20.34 0.33 0.90
CA LYS A 109 21.15 1.45 0.40
C LYS A 109 20.72 2.77 1.01
N PHE A 110 19.42 3.05 1.04
CA PHE A 110 18.90 4.27 1.66
C PHE A 110 19.26 4.34 3.15
N ARG A 111 19.09 3.22 3.88
CA ARG A 111 19.46 3.13 5.30
C ARG A 111 20.95 3.36 5.53
N ALA A 112 21.81 2.79 4.68
CA ALA A 112 23.25 2.99 4.77
C ALA A 112 23.66 4.45 4.60
N LEU A 113 22.93 5.23 3.77
CA LEU A 113 23.20 6.65 3.52
C LEU A 113 22.61 7.57 4.59
N SER A 114 21.42 7.26 5.09
CA SER A 114 20.62 8.14 5.94
C SER A 114 20.67 7.79 7.42
N GLY A 115 20.98 6.55 7.78
CA GLY A 115 20.80 5.99 9.12
C GLY A 115 19.34 5.65 9.47
N VAL A 116 18.37 5.96 8.59
CA VAL A 116 16.93 5.83 8.85
C VAL A 116 16.31 4.73 7.99
N ARG A 117 15.36 3.98 8.55
CA ARG A 117 14.57 3.01 7.76
C ARG A 117 13.47 3.73 6.98
N CYS A 118 13.37 3.48 5.68
CA CYS A 118 12.18 3.84 4.92
C CYS A 118 10.96 3.06 5.40
N MET A 119 9.81 3.69 5.44
CA MET A 119 8.53 2.99 5.47
C MET A 119 8.26 2.37 4.09
N ILE A 120 7.78 1.15 4.04
CA ILE A 120 7.35 0.51 2.79
C ILE A 120 5.89 0.85 2.57
N TYR A 121 5.57 1.45 1.41
CA TYR A 121 4.19 1.55 0.93
C TYR A 121 3.96 0.53 -0.17
N CYS A 122 2.86 -0.20 -0.10
CA CYS A 122 2.33 -1.03 -1.17
C CYS A 122 0.85 -1.37 -0.94
N SER A 123 0.17 -1.82 -2.00
CA SER A 123 -1.16 -2.39 -1.87
C SER A 123 -1.14 -3.65 -1.00
N LEU A 124 -2.21 -3.90 -0.24
CA LEU A 124 -2.32 -5.10 0.59
C LEU A 124 -2.23 -6.39 -0.25
N SER A 125 -2.71 -6.39 -1.50
CA SER A 125 -2.57 -7.52 -2.42
C SER A 125 -1.11 -7.92 -2.65
N VAL A 126 -0.22 -6.94 -2.76
CA VAL A 126 1.22 -7.16 -2.98
C VAL A 126 1.86 -7.92 -1.80
N ILE A 127 1.38 -7.69 -0.56
CA ILE A 127 1.83 -8.44 0.62
C ILE A 127 1.51 -9.94 0.48
N PHE A 128 0.39 -10.30 -0.15
CA PHE A 128 0.02 -11.71 -0.39
C PHE A 128 0.73 -12.33 -1.59
N GLU A 129 1.07 -11.51 -2.58
CA GLU A 129 1.64 -11.97 -3.85
C GLU A 129 3.16 -12.15 -3.79
N GLN A 130 3.84 -11.43 -2.90
CA GLN A 130 5.30 -11.39 -2.83
C GLN A 130 5.84 -11.80 -1.44
N ASN A 131 7.13 -12.13 -1.40
CA ASN A 131 7.78 -12.62 -0.19
C ASN A 131 8.49 -11.49 0.59
N PHE A 132 7.82 -10.92 1.57
CA PHE A 132 8.35 -9.85 2.41
C PHE A 132 9.10 -10.32 3.68
N ARG A 133 9.34 -11.62 3.88
CA ARG A 133 9.91 -12.15 5.13
C ARG A 133 11.22 -11.51 5.57
N ALA A 134 12.06 -11.09 4.62
CA ALA A 134 13.33 -10.42 4.90
C ALA A 134 13.18 -8.92 5.20
N LEU A 135 11.98 -8.34 5.07
CA LEU A 135 11.72 -6.91 5.16
C LEU A 135 10.79 -6.54 6.31
N THR A 136 10.49 -7.48 7.22
CA THR A 136 9.53 -7.29 8.31
C THR A 136 9.97 -6.29 9.38
N ASP A 137 11.26 -5.93 9.41
CA ASP A 137 11.82 -4.91 10.30
C ASP A 137 11.58 -3.48 9.82
N TYR A 138 11.08 -3.32 8.59
CA TYR A 138 10.73 -2.01 8.05
C TYR A 138 9.29 -1.66 8.40
N PRO A 139 8.98 -0.38 8.75
CA PRO A 139 7.61 0.04 8.98
C PRO A 139 6.78 -0.10 7.70
N LEU A 140 5.50 -0.43 7.86
CA LEU A 140 4.60 -0.72 6.75
C LEU A 140 3.47 0.32 6.68
N TRP A 141 3.20 0.81 5.49
CA TRP A 141 2.03 1.57 5.07
C TRP A 141 1.31 0.78 3.98
N ILE A 142 0.07 0.39 4.22
CA ILE A 142 -0.72 -0.38 3.27
C ILE A 142 -1.74 0.51 2.56
N ALA A 143 -1.98 0.23 1.28
CA ALA A 143 -3.13 0.76 0.56
C ALA A 143 -4.19 -0.32 0.38
N GLN A 144 -5.41 -0.01 0.81
CA GLN A 144 -6.59 -0.78 0.47
C GLN A 144 -7.84 0.05 0.71
N TYR A 145 -8.72 0.07 -0.27
CA TYR A 145 -9.95 0.87 -0.26
C TYR A 145 -11.17 -0.04 -0.05
N ALA A 146 -12.12 0.43 0.74
CA ALA A 146 -13.39 -0.26 0.91
C ALA A 146 -14.24 -0.19 -0.38
N ASP A 147 -14.18 0.94 -1.05
CA ASP A 147 -14.82 1.24 -2.34
C ASP A 147 -14.17 2.49 -2.98
N MET A 148 -14.65 2.87 -4.16
CA MET A 148 -14.23 4.07 -4.89
C MET A 148 -15.25 5.21 -4.81
N VAL A 149 -16.10 5.21 -3.77
CA VAL A 149 -17.09 6.27 -3.54
C VAL A 149 -16.42 7.47 -2.89
N THR A 150 -16.77 8.67 -3.35
CA THR A 150 -16.23 9.92 -2.79
C THR A 150 -16.48 10.02 -1.28
N VAL A 151 -15.43 10.34 -0.54
CA VAL A 151 -15.44 10.53 0.91
C VAL A 151 -15.20 12.01 1.22
N TYR A 152 -16.12 12.66 1.91
CA TYR A 152 -15.98 14.05 2.36
C TYR A 152 -15.45 14.10 3.78
N GLY A 153 -14.30 14.74 3.98
CA GLY A 153 -13.59 14.74 5.26
C GLY A 153 -12.95 13.37 5.58
N PHE A 154 -12.21 13.32 6.69
CA PHE A 154 -11.51 12.10 7.11
C PHE A 154 -12.46 11.10 7.78
N VAL A 155 -13.17 10.34 6.96
CA VAL A 155 -14.07 9.28 7.41
C VAL A 155 -13.55 7.94 6.89
N GLU A 156 -12.87 7.20 7.76
CA GLU A 156 -12.44 5.84 7.47
C GLU A 156 -13.65 4.90 7.50
N LYS A 157 -14.00 4.34 6.34
CA LYS A 157 -15.09 3.36 6.26
C LYS A 157 -14.67 2.07 6.94
N PRO A 158 -15.55 1.47 7.78
CA PRO A 158 -15.27 0.16 8.34
C PRO A 158 -15.22 -0.89 7.22
N TRP A 159 -14.14 -1.64 7.19
CA TRP A 159 -13.97 -2.77 6.29
C TRP A 159 -13.03 -3.79 6.93
N GLN A 160 -13.14 -5.05 6.50
CA GLN A 160 -12.26 -6.09 7.00
C GLN A 160 -10.90 -5.98 6.33
N ARG A 161 -9.89 -5.72 7.13
CA ARG A 161 -8.52 -5.73 6.67
C ARG A 161 -8.02 -7.17 6.66
N GLY A 162 -7.40 -7.57 5.57
CA GLY A 162 -6.68 -8.85 5.49
C GLY A 162 -5.49 -8.87 6.44
N SER A 163 -4.90 -10.04 6.61
CA SER A 163 -3.63 -10.18 7.32
C SER A 163 -2.53 -9.43 6.58
N VAL A 164 -1.62 -8.79 7.30
CA VAL A 164 -0.40 -8.22 6.73
C VAL A 164 0.82 -9.14 6.94
N SER A 165 0.58 -10.42 7.29
CA SER A 165 1.67 -11.40 7.42
C SER A 165 2.52 -11.43 6.15
N PRO A 166 3.88 -11.42 6.28
CA PRO A 166 4.68 -11.70 7.49
C PRO A 166 4.91 -10.51 8.44
N PHE A 167 4.45 -9.31 8.13
CA PHE A 167 4.57 -8.19 9.06
C PHE A 167 3.66 -8.42 10.28
N SER A 168 4.11 -8.00 11.46
CA SER A 168 3.32 -8.06 12.69
C SER A 168 2.25 -6.98 12.76
N LYS A 169 2.48 -5.84 12.09
CA LYS A 169 1.58 -4.68 12.05
C LYS A 169 1.86 -3.79 10.84
N TYR A 170 0.97 -2.86 10.58
CA TYR A 170 1.22 -1.68 9.74
C TYR A 170 1.04 -0.42 10.57
N TRP A 171 1.75 0.63 10.21
CA TRP A 171 1.69 1.92 10.89
C TRP A 171 0.70 2.87 10.24
N MET A 172 0.47 2.69 8.94
CA MET A 172 -0.38 3.60 8.17
C MET A 172 -1.22 2.84 7.15
N HIS A 173 -2.40 3.38 6.87
CA HIS A 173 -3.35 2.85 5.92
C HIS A 173 -3.87 3.96 5.01
N GLN A 174 -3.62 3.85 3.71
CA GLN A 174 -4.30 4.63 2.70
C GLN A 174 -5.64 3.95 2.42
N TYR A 175 -6.72 4.59 2.81
CA TYR A 175 -8.04 3.95 2.82
C TYR A 175 -8.99 4.43 1.72
N THR A 176 -8.61 5.47 0.98
CA THR A 176 -9.32 5.94 -0.22
C THR A 176 -8.43 6.84 -1.07
N SER A 177 -8.64 6.82 -2.39
CA SER A 177 -8.11 7.79 -3.34
C SER A 177 -9.21 8.73 -3.86
N CYS A 178 -10.39 8.70 -3.25
CA CYS A 178 -11.55 9.52 -3.63
C CYS A 178 -11.93 10.54 -2.55
N GLY A 179 -10.97 10.95 -1.71
CA GLY A 179 -11.18 11.91 -0.64
C GLY A 179 -11.45 13.33 -1.14
N ARG A 180 -12.25 14.09 -0.40
CA ARG A 180 -12.53 15.51 -0.63
C ARG A 180 -12.34 16.29 0.64
N LEU A 181 -11.54 17.34 0.56
CA LEU A 181 -11.36 18.32 1.62
C LEU A 181 -11.83 19.68 1.17
N ASN A 182 -12.29 20.48 2.13
CA ASN A 182 -12.59 21.88 1.88
C ASN A 182 -11.31 22.63 1.49
N GLY A 183 -11.33 23.36 0.37
CA GLY A 183 -10.18 24.08 -0.16
C GLY A 183 -9.41 23.36 -1.26
N TRP A 184 -9.82 22.14 -1.66
CA TRP A 184 -9.27 21.46 -2.82
C TRP A 184 -10.36 20.89 -3.74
N GLY A 185 -10.30 21.22 -5.02
CA GLY A 185 -11.33 20.83 -6.01
C GLY A 185 -11.19 19.41 -6.56
N GLY A 186 -10.05 18.76 -6.35
CA GLY A 186 -9.75 17.41 -6.83
C GLY A 186 -9.99 16.31 -5.80
N HIS A 187 -9.78 15.06 -6.18
CA HIS A 187 -9.65 13.95 -5.24
C HIS A 187 -8.29 14.01 -4.53
N LEU A 188 -8.26 13.47 -3.33
CA LEU A 188 -7.06 13.31 -2.50
C LEU A 188 -7.03 11.88 -1.96
N ASP A 189 -5.83 11.37 -1.83
CA ASP A 189 -5.57 10.14 -1.11
C ASP A 189 -5.62 10.44 0.39
N PHE A 190 -6.42 9.65 1.13
CA PHE A 190 -6.55 9.81 2.58
C PHE A 190 -5.90 8.65 3.31
N ASP A 191 -5.08 9.03 4.29
CA ASP A 191 -4.33 8.11 5.11
C ASP A 191 -4.69 8.22 6.58
N LYS A 192 -4.60 7.09 7.26
CA LYS A 192 -4.68 6.99 8.70
C LYS A 192 -3.38 6.45 9.25
N PHE A 193 -2.67 7.27 10.04
CA PHE A 193 -1.55 6.81 10.84
C PHE A 193 -2.04 6.35 12.21
N TYR A 194 -1.71 5.12 12.58
CA TYR A 194 -2.15 4.47 13.83
C TYR A 194 -1.09 4.60 14.92
N GLY A 195 -0.69 5.81 15.21
CA GLY A 195 0.27 6.18 16.25
C GLY A 195 0.07 7.62 16.70
N THR A 196 0.88 8.03 17.66
CA THR A 196 0.95 9.39 18.16
C THR A 196 1.91 10.23 17.32
N VAL A 197 2.03 11.52 17.61
CA VAL A 197 3.06 12.41 17.02
C VAL A 197 4.45 11.98 17.46
N GLU A 198 4.59 11.46 18.69
CA GLU A 198 5.82 10.91 19.22
C GLU A 198 6.27 9.68 18.45
N ASP A 199 5.34 8.76 18.13
CA ASP A 199 5.61 7.59 17.28
C ASP A 199 6.05 8.01 15.87
N TRP A 200 5.37 9.04 15.29
CA TRP A 200 5.75 9.62 14.01
C TRP A 200 7.19 10.13 14.03
N ASN A 201 7.53 10.91 15.07
CA ASN A 201 8.85 11.50 15.23
C ASN A 201 9.93 10.42 15.47
N ALA A 202 9.61 9.34 16.17
CA ALA A 202 10.51 8.23 16.37
C ALA A 202 10.80 7.50 15.05
N LEU A 203 9.76 7.20 14.26
CA LEU A 203 9.93 6.63 12.92
C LEU A 203 10.75 7.53 11.99
N ALA A 204 10.53 8.85 12.04
CA ALA A 204 11.30 9.80 11.24
C ALA A 204 12.80 9.81 11.61
N LYS A 205 13.16 9.50 12.85
CA LYS A 205 14.54 9.39 13.34
C LYS A 205 15.15 8.00 13.14
N GLY A 206 14.36 7.03 12.68
CA GLY A 206 14.80 5.66 12.50
C GLY A 206 14.69 4.78 13.74
N ASP A 207 14.12 5.32 14.82
CA ASP A 207 13.79 4.55 16.00
C ASP A 207 12.57 3.67 15.72
N THR A 208 12.53 2.48 16.34
CA THR A 208 11.32 1.65 16.32
C THR A 208 10.55 2.00 17.60
N PRO A 209 9.42 2.71 17.53
CA PRO A 209 8.62 2.99 18.71
C PRO A 209 8.19 1.69 19.37
N ASP A 210 8.16 1.69 20.70
CA ASP A 210 7.58 0.60 21.47
C ASP A 210 6.15 0.34 20.99
N VAL A 211 5.83 -0.92 20.81
CA VAL A 211 4.64 -1.39 20.09
C VAL A 211 3.37 -0.85 20.72
N GLN A 212 2.81 0.21 20.16
CA GLN A 212 1.37 0.42 20.30
C GLN A 212 0.68 -0.68 19.48
N PRO A 213 -0.22 -1.46 20.06
CA PRO A 213 -0.96 -2.44 19.26
C PRO A 213 -1.71 -1.70 18.16
N THR A 214 -1.50 -2.10 16.91
CA THR A 214 -2.41 -1.74 15.83
C THR A 214 -3.82 -1.93 16.38
N PRO A 215 -4.77 -0.98 16.22
CA PRO A 215 -6.12 -1.21 16.66
C PRO A 215 -6.56 -2.55 16.13
N THR A 216 -6.72 -3.53 16.99
CA THR A 216 -7.34 -4.78 16.62
C THR A 216 -8.66 -4.38 15.98
N PRO A 217 -8.94 -4.75 14.72
CA PRO A 217 -10.24 -4.47 14.14
C PRO A 217 -11.26 -4.91 15.18
N ALA A 218 -12.24 -4.05 15.48
CA ALA A 218 -13.32 -4.44 16.38
C ALA A 218 -13.78 -5.84 15.96
N PRO A 219 -13.89 -6.81 16.88
CA PRO A 219 -14.29 -8.15 16.49
C PRO A 219 -15.60 -8.00 15.73
N ILE A 220 -15.53 -8.29 14.44
CA ILE A 220 -16.72 -8.36 13.61
C ILE A 220 -17.53 -9.48 14.25
N PRO A 221 -18.83 -9.30 14.49
CA PRO A 221 -19.66 -10.41 14.86
C PRO A 221 -19.40 -11.50 13.84
N ALA A 222 -18.86 -12.61 14.28
CA ALA A 222 -18.53 -13.72 13.41
C ALA A 222 -19.82 -14.23 12.78
N THR A 223 -20.17 -13.68 11.63
CA THR A 223 -20.99 -14.43 10.69
C THR A 223 -20.09 -15.55 10.21
N PRO A 224 -20.37 -16.81 10.53
CA PRO A 224 -19.50 -17.89 10.11
C PRO A 224 -19.65 -18.02 8.60
N TYR A 225 -18.72 -17.37 7.87
CA TYR A 225 -18.63 -17.60 6.44
C TYR A 225 -18.32 -19.07 6.18
N LYS A 226 -19.01 -19.65 5.21
CA LYS A 226 -18.73 -21.01 4.79
C LYS A 226 -17.34 -21.08 4.16
N PRO A 227 -16.54 -22.11 4.46
CA PRO A 227 -15.31 -22.36 3.74
C PRO A 227 -15.60 -22.65 2.28
N ALA A 228 -14.63 -22.44 1.41
CA ALA A 228 -14.75 -22.71 0.00
C ALA A 228 -15.10 -24.18 -0.28
N ASP A 229 -16.19 -24.40 -0.99
CA ASP A 229 -16.54 -25.68 -1.60
C ASP A 229 -16.21 -25.68 -3.10
N PRO A 230 -16.24 -26.84 -3.78
CA PRO A 230 -15.89 -26.92 -5.20
C PRO A 230 -16.79 -26.07 -6.12
N ASP A 231 -18.07 -25.91 -5.79
CA ASP A 231 -19.02 -25.14 -6.60
C ASP A 231 -18.68 -23.66 -6.59
N ILE A 232 -18.46 -23.07 -5.39
CA ILE A 232 -18.11 -21.67 -5.29
C ILE A 232 -16.77 -21.35 -5.95
N VAL A 233 -15.80 -22.27 -5.88
CA VAL A 233 -14.51 -22.12 -6.56
C VAL A 233 -14.71 -22.11 -8.09
N LEU A 234 -15.51 -23.03 -8.63
CA LEU A 234 -15.81 -23.10 -10.06
C LEU A 234 -16.54 -21.84 -10.54
N ARG A 235 -17.52 -21.37 -9.82
CA ARG A 235 -18.28 -20.14 -10.12
C ARG A 235 -17.39 -18.90 -10.08
N THR A 236 -16.47 -18.86 -9.12
CA THR A 236 -15.48 -17.76 -9.04
C THR A 236 -14.50 -17.79 -10.21
N LEU A 237 -14.05 -18.98 -10.61
CA LEU A 237 -13.23 -19.17 -11.82
C LEU A 237 -13.94 -18.77 -13.12
N LYS A 238 -15.27 -18.87 -13.15
CA LYS A 238 -16.12 -18.36 -14.25
C LYS A 238 -16.41 -16.86 -14.16
N ASN A 239 -15.79 -16.16 -13.21
CA ASN A 239 -15.97 -14.74 -12.97
C ASN A 239 -17.40 -14.32 -12.55
N GLU A 240 -18.19 -15.23 -11.97
CA GLU A 240 -19.57 -14.93 -11.53
C GLU A 240 -19.61 -13.97 -10.34
N PHE A 241 -18.49 -13.78 -9.63
CA PHE A 241 -18.36 -12.88 -8.48
C PHE A 241 -17.55 -11.60 -8.79
N GLY A 242 -17.24 -11.34 -10.08
CA GLY A 242 -16.41 -10.19 -10.47
C GLY A 242 -14.92 -10.41 -10.17
N ILE A 243 -14.15 -9.30 -10.15
CA ILE A 243 -12.70 -9.31 -9.92
C ILE A 243 -12.32 -8.37 -8.77
N GLY A 244 -11.13 -8.58 -8.19
CA GLY A 244 -10.59 -7.71 -7.15
C GLY A 244 -11.54 -7.55 -5.95
N THR A 245 -11.77 -6.32 -5.54
CA THR A 245 -12.62 -5.98 -4.38
C THR A 245 -14.08 -6.39 -4.57
N GLU A 246 -14.61 -6.29 -5.79
CA GLU A 246 -15.98 -6.71 -6.12
C GLU A 246 -16.16 -8.21 -5.83
N ARG A 247 -15.21 -9.05 -6.22
CA ARG A 247 -15.22 -10.47 -5.91
C ARG A 247 -15.29 -10.74 -4.41
N ILE A 248 -14.49 -10.03 -3.63
CA ILE A 248 -14.47 -10.18 -2.17
C ILE A 248 -15.83 -9.84 -1.57
N MET A 249 -16.45 -8.75 -2.02
CA MET A 249 -17.76 -8.32 -1.55
C MET A 249 -18.85 -9.33 -1.92
N ASN A 250 -18.90 -9.75 -3.18
CA ASN A 250 -19.92 -10.66 -3.69
C ASN A 250 -19.82 -12.07 -3.06
N LEU A 251 -18.58 -12.56 -2.80
CA LEU A 251 -18.37 -13.81 -2.07
C LEU A 251 -18.86 -13.73 -0.64
N ARG A 252 -18.64 -12.61 0.06
CA ARG A 252 -19.15 -12.39 1.42
C ARG A 252 -20.65 -12.27 1.46
N GLU A 253 -21.26 -11.58 0.52
CA GLU A 253 -22.71 -11.48 0.37
C GLU A 253 -23.33 -12.86 0.11
N ALA A 254 -22.64 -13.70 -0.66
CA ALA A 254 -23.00 -15.11 -0.87
C ALA A 254 -22.74 -16.00 0.37
N GLY A 255 -22.18 -15.46 1.44
CA GLY A 255 -21.93 -16.15 2.71
C GLY A 255 -20.65 -17.00 2.72
N TYR A 256 -19.69 -16.75 1.83
CA TYR A 256 -18.42 -17.48 1.76
C TYR A 256 -17.25 -16.64 2.27
N ASP A 257 -16.24 -17.35 2.80
CA ASP A 257 -14.95 -16.76 3.14
C ASP A 257 -14.09 -16.55 1.88
N PRO A 258 -13.84 -15.30 1.45
CA PRO A 258 -13.08 -15.02 0.24
C PRO A 258 -11.65 -15.56 0.28
N ASP A 259 -11.00 -15.58 1.45
CA ASP A 259 -9.63 -16.07 1.60
C ASP A 259 -9.57 -17.59 1.40
N SER A 260 -10.57 -18.30 1.92
CA SER A 260 -10.74 -19.75 1.68
C SER A 260 -10.95 -20.06 0.20
N VAL A 261 -11.76 -19.25 -0.49
CA VAL A 261 -12.02 -19.39 -1.94
C VAL A 261 -10.74 -19.10 -2.74
N GLN A 262 -10.05 -18.02 -2.46
CA GLN A 262 -8.80 -17.68 -3.15
C GLN A 262 -7.71 -18.72 -2.95
N LYS A 263 -7.57 -19.25 -1.74
CA LYS A 263 -6.63 -20.34 -1.45
C LYS A 263 -6.89 -21.58 -2.31
N LYS A 264 -8.16 -21.94 -2.50
CA LYS A 264 -8.55 -23.08 -3.37
C LYS A 264 -8.28 -22.79 -4.84
N ILE A 265 -8.57 -21.58 -5.31
CA ILE A 265 -8.23 -21.12 -6.66
C ILE A 265 -6.73 -21.24 -6.93
N ASN A 266 -5.89 -20.75 -6.01
CA ASN A 266 -4.45 -20.85 -6.13
C ASN A 266 -3.95 -22.32 -6.20
N GLN A 267 -4.60 -23.23 -5.46
CA GLN A 267 -4.32 -24.68 -5.55
C GLN A 267 -4.68 -25.24 -6.94
N VAL A 268 -5.82 -24.85 -7.52
CA VAL A 268 -6.22 -25.26 -8.87
C VAL A 268 -5.19 -24.80 -9.91
N TYR A 269 -4.69 -23.56 -9.80
CA TYR A 269 -3.65 -23.03 -10.68
C TYR A 269 -2.32 -23.78 -10.56
N LEU A 270 -1.91 -24.09 -9.33
CA LEU A 270 -0.69 -24.85 -9.11
C LEU A 270 -0.77 -26.25 -9.74
N ILE A 271 -1.91 -26.94 -9.56
CA ILE A 271 -2.15 -28.25 -10.16
C ILE A 271 -2.15 -28.13 -11.69
N ALA A 272 -2.88 -27.18 -12.27
CA ALA A 272 -2.96 -26.98 -13.72
C ALA A 272 -1.57 -26.66 -14.33
N SER A 273 -0.76 -25.87 -13.61
CA SER A 273 0.61 -25.54 -14.03
C SER A 273 1.54 -26.75 -14.01
N ASN A 274 1.42 -27.61 -12.99
CA ASN A 274 2.23 -28.83 -12.88
C ASN A 274 1.82 -29.85 -13.96
N VAL A 275 0.52 -30.04 -14.17
CA VAL A 275 0.00 -30.91 -15.22
C VAL A 275 0.47 -30.43 -16.61
N LYS A 276 0.50 -29.14 -16.87
CA LYS A 276 1.05 -28.55 -18.10
C LYS A 276 2.54 -28.85 -18.30
N LYS A 277 3.32 -28.88 -17.24
CA LYS A 277 4.75 -29.25 -17.30
C LYS A 277 4.95 -30.72 -17.65
N ASP A 278 4.07 -31.60 -17.14
CA ASP A 278 4.20 -33.06 -17.27
C ASP A 278 3.67 -33.60 -18.63
N ILE A 279 2.64 -32.96 -19.22
CA ILE A 279 1.94 -33.50 -20.41
C ILE A 279 2.17 -32.64 -21.69
N GLY A 280 2.89 -31.52 -21.59
CA GLY A 280 3.10 -30.63 -22.74
C GLY A 280 1.80 -29.96 -23.21
N ASN A 281 1.79 -29.48 -24.47
CA ASN A 281 0.65 -28.73 -25.05
C ASN A 281 -0.50 -29.61 -25.60
N GLU A 282 -0.57 -30.87 -25.25
CA GLU A 282 -1.49 -31.84 -25.90
C GLU A 282 -2.93 -31.81 -25.40
N MET A 283 -3.30 -30.96 -24.41
CA MET A 283 -4.68 -30.84 -23.95
C MET A 283 -5.28 -29.44 -24.15
N PRO A 284 -6.19 -29.26 -25.12
CA PRO A 284 -6.86 -27.96 -25.37
C PRO A 284 -7.61 -27.39 -24.15
N TYR A 285 -8.14 -28.26 -23.30
CA TYR A 285 -8.88 -27.86 -22.09
C TYR A 285 -8.03 -27.24 -20.99
N LEU A 286 -6.75 -27.61 -20.87
CA LEU A 286 -5.82 -26.99 -19.91
C LEU A 286 -5.49 -25.55 -20.29
N ASN A 287 -5.42 -25.25 -21.57
CA ASN A 287 -5.25 -23.88 -22.05
C ASN A 287 -6.47 -23.02 -21.74
N SER A 288 -7.68 -23.57 -21.73
CA SER A 288 -8.90 -22.84 -21.33
C SER A 288 -8.90 -22.52 -19.84
N ILE A 289 -8.49 -23.45 -18.96
CA ILE A 289 -8.35 -23.21 -17.51
C ILE A 289 -7.25 -22.17 -17.25
N LEU A 290 -6.11 -22.27 -17.92
CA LEU A 290 -5.01 -21.31 -17.80
C LEU A 290 -5.33 -19.96 -18.45
N TRP A 291 -6.15 -19.93 -19.49
CA TRP A 291 -6.62 -18.68 -20.11
C TRP A 291 -7.61 -17.95 -19.20
N ILE A 292 -8.58 -18.67 -18.62
CA ILE A 292 -9.49 -18.14 -17.59
C ILE A 292 -8.67 -17.61 -16.40
N ALA A 293 -7.60 -18.32 -16.03
CA ALA A 293 -6.69 -17.97 -14.97
C ALA A 293 -5.89 -16.68 -15.22
N ARG A 294 -5.56 -16.38 -16.46
CA ARG A 294 -4.79 -15.19 -16.87
C ARG A 294 -5.67 -13.97 -17.16
N ALA A 295 -6.96 -14.18 -17.42
CA ALA A 295 -7.93 -13.12 -17.69
C ALA A 295 -8.60 -12.57 -16.42
N ILE A 296 -8.25 -13.14 -15.26
CA ILE A 296 -8.69 -12.76 -13.92
C ILE A 296 -7.51 -12.13 -13.17
#